data_894e5ee7298c89f10fca2c6e1be5f6f7
#
_entry.id   894e5ee7298c89f10fca2c6e1be5f6f7
#
_cell.length_a   1.000
_cell.length_b   1.000
_cell.length_c   1.000
_cell.angle_alpha   90.00
_cell.angle_beta   90.00
_cell.angle_gamma   90.00
#
_symmetry.space_group_name_H-M   'P 1'
#
loop_
_entity.id
_entity.type
_entity.pdbx_description
1 polymer ?
#
loop_
_entity_poly.entity_id
_entity_poly.type
_entity_poly.pdbx_seq_one_letter_code
_entity_poly.pdbx_strand_id
1 'polypeptide(L)'
;MREAVLVTSRASHFHAHHAPNMISNALSSAMPVIAIDGPTASGKGTVAHRVADALGYHYLDSGALYRLTALAATKAGITLSDEAAVAEIARGLETRFVGETVLLSGVDVTDAIRTETAGQNASLVAAMPSVRTALLERQRAFAESPGLVADGRDMGSVVFPDAMMKIFLTASVDARAERRLNQLIQKGNPAILRDVVKELRIRDERDINRPVAPLMHLIDAQLLDTTAISANEAVEQILRWVKKRSIAE
;
A
#
# COMPACT_ATOMS: atom_id res chain seq x y z
N MET A 1 64.04 0.78 29.15
CA MET A 1 65.04 -0.06 28.47
C MET A 1 64.42 -0.65 27.24
N ARG A 2 65.04 -0.34 26.09
CA ARG A 2 64.99 -1.04 24.80
C ARG A 2 63.66 -0.93 24.01
N GLU A 3 63.63 -0.63 22.76
CA GLU A 3 64.60 -0.07 21.75
C GLU A 3 63.74 0.20 20.50
N ALA A 4 64.00 1.36 19.91
CA ALA A 4 63.43 1.74 18.62
C ALA A 4 64.15 0.96 17.51
N VAL A 5 63.41 0.50 16.49
CA VAL A 5 63.98 0.13 15.21
C VAL A 5 63.27 0.89 14.09
N LEU A 6 64.02 1.87 13.57
CA LEU A 6 63.77 2.48 12.26
C LEU A 6 64.10 1.44 11.18
N VAL A 7 63.26 1.31 10.17
CA VAL A 7 63.66 0.82 8.87
C VAL A 7 63.16 1.77 7.78
N THR A 8 64.14 2.23 7.04
CA THR A 8 64.12 3.23 5.97
C THR A 8 63.53 2.74 4.65
N SER A 9 62.79 3.63 4.01
CA SER A 9 62.80 3.99 2.58
C SER A 9 63.05 2.91 1.51
N ARG A 10 62.13 2.72 0.62
CA ARG A 10 62.42 2.72 -0.83
C ARG A 10 61.20 3.23 -1.60
N ALA A 11 61.35 4.39 -2.24
CA ALA A 11 60.49 4.89 -3.28
C ALA A 11 60.64 4.01 -4.54
N SER A 12 59.51 3.51 -5.02
CA SER A 12 59.44 2.91 -6.36
C SER A 12 58.37 3.67 -7.16
N HIS A 13 58.89 4.35 -8.18
CA HIS A 13 58.07 5.00 -9.22
C HIS A 13 57.23 3.96 -9.90
N PHE A 14 55.91 4.11 -9.84
CA PHE A 14 55.01 3.44 -10.73
C PHE A 14 54.22 4.45 -11.60
N HIS A 15 54.35 4.25 -12.88
CA HIS A 15 53.73 5.01 -13.95
C HIS A 15 52.22 5.13 -13.79
N ALA A 16 51.71 6.35 -13.98
CA ALA A 16 50.30 6.64 -14.14
C ALA A 16 49.80 6.01 -15.47
N HIS A 17 49.16 4.87 -15.35
CA HIS A 17 48.26 4.41 -16.40
C HIS A 17 46.90 5.10 -16.24
N HIS A 18 46.54 5.90 -17.24
CA HIS A 18 45.21 6.42 -17.45
C HIS A 18 44.18 5.29 -17.41
N ALA A 19 43.44 5.17 -16.34
CA ALA A 19 42.21 4.38 -16.33
C ALA A 19 41.12 5.19 -17.04
N PRO A 20 40.37 4.59 -17.97
CA PRO A 20 39.24 5.26 -18.57
C PRO A 20 38.18 5.56 -17.51
N ASN A 21 37.74 6.79 -17.52
CA ASN A 21 36.65 7.32 -16.71
C ASN A 21 35.38 6.50 -16.97
N MET A 22 35.19 5.41 -16.23
CA MET A 22 33.90 4.73 -16.17
C MET A 22 32.97 5.64 -15.41
N ILE A 23 32.28 6.52 -16.14
CA ILE A 23 31.07 7.16 -15.66
C ILE A 23 30.12 6.00 -15.39
N SER A 24 30.10 5.57 -14.12
CA SER A 24 29.06 4.73 -13.57
C SER A 24 27.74 5.50 -13.76
N ASN A 25 27.02 5.18 -14.83
CA ASN A 25 25.61 5.44 -14.91
C ASN A 25 24.92 4.62 -13.80
N ALA A 26 24.98 5.13 -12.57
CA ALA A 26 24.04 4.76 -11.55
C ALA A 26 22.69 5.36 -11.97
N LEU A 27 22.03 4.73 -12.93
CA LEU A 27 20.58 4.80 -13.03
C LEU A 27 20.06 4.39 -11.67
N SER A 28 19.53 5.35 -10.93
CA SER A 28 18.75 5.13 -9.74
C SER A 28 17.64 4.15 -10.14
N SER A 29 17.87 2.85 -9.95
CA SER A 29 16.84 1.86 -10.11
C SER A 29 15.90 1.98 -8.91
N ALA A 30 15.04 3.00 -8.95
CA ALA A 30 13.95 3.10 -8.00
C ALA A 30 13.20 1.76 -8.05
N MET A 31 12.94 1.17 -6.86
CA MET A 31 12.21 -0.08 -6.77
C MET A 31 10.90 0.01 -7.55
N PRO A 32 10.58 -0.96 -8.42
CA PRO A 32 9.36 -0.93 -9.21
C PRO A 32 8.15 -1.00 -8.28
N VAL A 33 7.30 0.03 -8.34
CA VAL A 33 6.06 0.10 -7.58
C VAL A 33 4.88 0.14 -8.55
N ILE A 34 3.88 -0.70 -8.30
CA ILE A 34 2.58 -0.66 -8.97
C ILE A 34 1.57 -0.14 -7.94
N ALA A 35 1.04 1.05 -8.15
CA ALA A 35 0.04 1.67 -7.30
C ALA A 35 -1.36 1.37 -7.83
N ILE A 36 -2.22 0.77 -7.00
CA ILE A 36 -3.61 0.43 -7.36
C ILE A 36 -4.55 1.17 -6.41
N ASP A 37 -5.16 2.23 -6.90
CA ASP A 37 -6.13 3.04 -6.18
C ASP A 37 -7.55 2.76 -6.67
N GLY A 38 -8.55 3.07 -5.85
CA GLY A 38 -9.95 2.92 -6.25
C GLY A 38 -10.92 2.85 -5.08
N PRO A 39 -12.23 2.89 -5.33
CA PRO A 39 -13.26 2.95 -4.30
C PRO A 39 -13.34 1.65 -3.48
N THR A 40 -14.06 1.73 -2.38
CA THR A 40 -14.27 0.58 -1.49
C THR A 40 -14.99 -0.56 -2.21
N ALA A 41 -14.68 -1.83 -1.87
CA ALA A 41 -15.27 -3.04 -2.45
C ALA A 41 -15.14 -3.19 -3.99
N SER A 42 -14.25 -2.45 -4.65
CA SER A 42 -13.99 -2.59 -6.11
C SER A 42 -13.27 -3.89 -6.48
N GLY A 43 -12.77 -4.65 -5.50
CA GLY A 43 -11.99 -5.88 -5.73
C GLY A 43 -10.48 -5.66 -5.82
N LYS A 44 -10.01 -4.41 -5.64
CA LYS A 44 -8.59 -4.07 -5.80
C LYS A 44 -7.65 -4.89 -4.92
N GLY A 45 -7.98 -5.16 -3.64
CA GLY A 45 -7.14 -5.97 -2.76
C GLY A 45 -6.90 -7.38 -3.30
N THR A 46 -7.94 -8.05 -3.81
CA THR A 46 -7.81 -9.37 -4.43
C THR A 46 -6.95 -9.31 -5.68
N VAL A 47 -7.17 -8.30 -6.52
CA VAL A 47 -6.42 -8.12 -7.77
C VAL A 47 -4.96 -7.76 -7.47
N ALA A 48 -4.72 -6.80 -6.57
CA ALA A 48 -3.38 -6.37 -6.18
C ALA A 48 -2.53 -7.51 -5.59
N HIS A 49 -3.11 -8.29 -4.68
CA HIS A 49 -2.42 -9.46 -4.10
C HIS A 49 -2.03 -10.47 -5.18
N ARG A 50 -2.96 -10.83 -6.09
CA ARG A 50 -2.66 -11.78 -7.18
C ARG A 50 -1.64 -11.24 -8.19
N VAL A 51 -1.64 -9.93 -8.45
CA VAL A 51 -0.61 -9.28 -9.29
C VAL A 51 0.75 -9.36 -8.61
N ALA A 52 0.81 -9.10 -7.28
CA ALA A 52 2.04 -9.22 -6.50
C ALA A 52 2.58 -10.66 -6.55
N ASP A 53 1.74 -11.65 -6.31
CA ASP A 53 2.10 -13.07 -6.39
C ASP A 53 2.65 -13.43 -7.78
N ALA A 54 1.96 -13.01 -8.85
CA ALA A 54 2.36 -13.32 -10.23
C ALA A 54 3.71 -12.68 -10.64
N LEU A 55 4.05 -11.54 -10.03
CA LEU A 55 5.32 -10.83 -10.28
C LEU A 55 6.42 -11.19 -9.28
N GLY A 56 6.09 -11.92 -8.21
CA GLY A 56 7.00 -12.16 -7.09
C GLY A 56 7.31 -10.89 -6.30
N TYR A 57 6.42 -9.89 -6.30
CA TYR A 57 6.57 -8.61 -5.61
C TYR A 57 5.98 -8.66 -4.20
N HIS A 58 6.42 -7.74 -3.35
CA HIS A 58 5.78 -7.51 -2.06
C HIS A 58 4.37 -6.92 -2.26
N TYR A 59 3.51 -7.09 -1.26
CA TYR A 59 2.16 -6.55 -1.27
C TYR A 59 1.93 -5.65 -0.07
N LEU A 60 1.35 -4.47 -0.31
CA LEU A 60 0.88 -3.55 0.72
C LEU A 60 -0.63 -3.35 0.62
N ASP A 61 -1.39 -3.83 1.61
CA ASP A 61 -2.75 -3.36 1.91
C ASP A 61 -2.64 -2.12 2.82
N SER A 62 -2.63 -0.92 2.24
CA SER A 62 -2.57 0.31 3.04
C SER A 62 -3.79 0.46 3.96
N GLY A 63 -4.94 -0.04 3.55
CA GLY A 63 -6.16 -0.06 4.35
C GLY A 63 -6.01 -0.89 5.64
N ALA A 64 -5.20 -1.94 5.63
CA ALA A 64 -4.92 -2.74 6.83
C ALA A 64 -4.20 -1.91 7.89
N LEU A 65 -3.27 -1.02 7.53
CA LEU A 65 -2.58 -0.16 8.48
C LEU A 65 -3.54 0.81 9.20
N TYR A 66 -4.51 1.38 8.49
CA TYR A 66 -5.54 2.22 9.12
C TYR A 66 -6.49 1.42 10.00
N ARG A 67 -6.83 0.18 9.63
CA ARG A 67 -7.63 -0.73 10.46
C ARG A 67 -6.90 -1.11 11.74
N LEU A 68 -5.61 -1.39 11.64
CA LEU A 68 -4.74 -1.70 12.78
C LEU A 68 -4.59 -0.50 13.71
N THR A 69 -4.41 0.70 13.16
CA THR A 69 -4.35 1.93 13.94
C THR A 69 -5.65 2.16 14.73
N ALA A 70 -6.81 2.04 14.07
CA ALA A 70 -8.10 2.19 14.73
C ALA A 70 -8.33 1.12 15.79
N LEU A 71 -7.97 -0.14 15.53
CA LEU A 71 -8.07 -1.23 16.49
C LEU A 71 -7.16 -1.01 17.70
N ALA A 72 -5.91 -0.59 17.48
CA ALA A 72 -4.96 -0.29 18.55
C ALA A 72 -5.44 0.87 19.43
N ALA A 73 -5.94 1.95 18.82
CA ALA A 73 -6.52 3.08 19.54
C ALA A 73 -7.73 2.65 20.39
N THR A 74 -8.64 1.86 19.81
CA THR A 74 -9.81 1.33 20.55
C THR A 74 -9.39 0.44 21.72
N LYS A 75 -8.40 -0.45 21.54
CA LYS A 75 -7.87 -1.30 22.61
C LYS A 75 -7.19 -0.50 23.73
N ALA A 76 -6.59 0.63 23.40
CA ALA A 76 -6.00 1.56 24.34
C ALA A 76 -7.03 2.49 25.04
N GLY A 77 -8.33 2.35 24.73
CA GLY A 77 -9.38 3.22 25.29
C GLY A 77 -9.38 4.64 24.69
N ILE A 78 -8.70 4.86 23.57
CA ILE A 78 -8.63 6.17 22.90
C ILE A 78 -9.86 6.37 22.02
N THR A 79 -10.48 7.53 22.15
CA THR A 79 -11.59 7.93 21.29
C THR A 79 -11.09 8.21 19.89
N LEU A 80 -11.70 7.60 18.86
CA LEU A 80 -11.27 7.75 17.46
C LEU A 80 -11.44 9.18 16.90
N SER A 81 -12.06 10.10 17.62
CA SER A 81 -12.11 11.53 17.28
C SER A 81 -10.91 12.33 17.82
N ASP A 82 -10.10 11.77 18.71
CA ASP A 82 -8.86 12.39 19.19
C ASP A 82 -7.72 12.13 18.20
N GLU A 83 -7.63 13.00 17.20
CA GLU A 83 -6.64 12.88 16.12
C GLU A 83 -5.20 12.78 16.64
N ALA A 84 -4.85 13.59 17.66
CA ALA A 84 -3.50 13.63 18.19
C ALA A 84 -3.13 12.30 18.86
N ALA A 85 -4.00 11.77 19.72
CA ALA A 85 -3.77 10.49 20.38
C ALA A 85 -3.77 9.31 19.39
N VAL A 86 -4.65 9.32 18.38
CA VAL A 86 -4.66 8.28 17.31
C VAL A 86 -3.39 8.36 16.46
N ALA A 87 -2.85 9.55 16.20
CA ALA A 87 -1.60 9.70 15.45
C ALA A 87 -0.39 9.17 16.26
N GLU A 88 -0.37 9.30 17.58
CA GLU A 88 0.67 8.67 18.42
C GLU A 88 0.58 7.14 18.33
N ILE A 89 -0.62 6.56 18.39
CA ILE A 89 -0.81 5.12 18.17
C ILE A 89 -0.28 4.70 16.79
N ALA A 90 -0.55 5.49 15.75
CA ALA A 90 -0.08 5.19 14.39
C ALA A 90 1.46 5.21 14.28
N ARG A 91 2.14 6.14 14.96
CA ARG A 91 3.61 6.21 15.02
C ARG A 91 4.22 5.00 15.72
N GLY A 92 3.65 4.60 16.85
CA GLY A 92 4.10 3.46 17.65
C GLY A 92 3.52 2.11 17.22
N LEU A 93 2.87 2.02 16.05
CA LEU A 93 2.12 0.82 15.63
C LEU A 93 3.04 -0.39 15.43
N GLU A 94 3.01 -1.35 16.33
CA GLU A 94 3.76 -2.60 16.23
C GLU A 94 2.97 -3.65 15.44
N THR A 95 3.26 -3.76 14.16
CA THR A 95 2.55 -4.69 13.27
C THR A 95 3.51 -5.61 12.52
N ARG A 96 3.06 -6.84 12.28
CA ARG A 96 3.78 -7.81 11.47
C ARG A 96 2.80 -8.57 10.57
N PHE A 97 3.16 -8.69 9.32
CA PHE A 97 2.42 -9.48 8.33
C PHE A 97 3.21 -10.77 8.06
N VAL A 98 2.58 -11.94 8.22
CA VAL A 98 3.18 -13.25 8.02
C VAL A 98 2.22 -14.07 7.15
N GLY A 99 2.47 -14.06 5.85
CA GLY A 99 1.48 -14.57 4.88
C GLY A 99 0.15 -13.83 5.03
N GLU A 100 -0.94 -14.59 5.26
CA GLU A 100 -2.26 -13.99 5.49
C GLU A 100 -2.53 -13.54 6.93
N THR A 101 -1.63 -13.88 7.86
CA THR A 101 -1.77 -13.55 9.28
C THR A 101 -1.28 -12.14 9.57
N VAL A 102 -2.08 -11.38 10.31
CA VAL A 102 -1.77 -10.01 10.72
C VAL A 102 -1.64 -9.96 12.25
N LEU A 103 -0.45 -9.59 12.71
CA LEU A 103 -0.15 -9.47 14.14
C LEU A 103 -0.12 -7.99 14.56
N LEU A 104 -0.73 -7.69 15.70
CA LEU A 104 -0.63 -6.40 16.39
C LEU A 104 -0.03 -6.66 17.78
N SER A 105 1.16 -6.11 18.05
CA SER A 105 1.92 -6.36 19.27
C SER A 105 2.04 -7.86 19.61
N GLY A 106 2.30 -8.68 18.59
CA GLY A 106 2.43 -10.14 18.71
C GLY A 106 1.12 -10.93 18.77
N VAL A 107 -0.03 -10.28 18.84
CA VAL A 107 -1.36 -10.93 18.90
C VAL A 107 -1.96 -11.01 17.51
N ASP A 108 -2.50 -12.17 17.12
CA ASP A 108 -3.24 -12.34 15.87
C ASP A 108 -4.54 -11.52 15.91
N VAL A 109 -4.69 -10.63 14.95
CA VAL A 109 -5.85 -9.74 14.79
C VAL A 109 -6.46 -9.86 13.39
N THR A 110 -6.10 -10.89 12.65
CA THR A 110 -6.48 -11.08 11.24
C THR A 110 -8.00 -10.94 11.02
N ASP A 111 -8.79 -11.61 11.83
CA ASP A 111 -10.25 -11.54 11.71
C ASP A 111 -10.80 -10.21 12.25
N ALA A 112 -10.21 -9.70 13.33
CA ALA A 112 -10.65 -8.46 13.96
C ALA A 112 -10.56 -7.26 13.00
N ILE A 113 -9.52 -7.17 12.17
CA ILE A 113 -9.37 -6.09 11.18
C ILE A 113 -10.20 -6.28 9.91
N ARG A 114 -10.79 -7.48 9.70
CA ARG A 114 -11.62 -7.79 8.51
C ARG A 114 -13.11 -7.57 8.75
N THR A 115 -13.50 -7.08 9.93
CA THR A 115 -14.90 -6.75 10.26
C THR A 115 -15.37 -5.47 9.57
N GLU A 116 -16.70 -5.28 9.47
CA GLU A 116 -17.29 -4.05 8.94
C GLU A 116 -16.94 -2.85 9.82
N THR A 117 -17.06 -3.02 11.15
CA THR A 117 -16.69 -1.98 12.13
C THR A 117 -15.23 -1.55 11.97
N ALA A 118 -14.30 -2.49 11.79
CA ALA A 118 -12.90 -2.16 11.53
C ALA A 118 -12.74 -1.34 10.23
N GLY A 119 -13.53 -1.66 9.20
CA GLY A 119 -13.55 -0.91 7.95
C GLY A 119 -14.09 0.52 8.12
N GLN A 120 -15.15 0.71 8.88
CA GLN A 120 -15.73 2.03 9.19
C GLN A 120 -14.77 2.87 10.03
N ASN A 121 -14.19 2.29 11.08
CA ASN A 121 -13.22 2.95 11.94
C ASN A 121 -11.94 3.34 11.16
N ALA A 122 -11.45 2.48 10.28
CA ALA A 122 -10.33 2.80 9.39
C ALA A 122 -10.64 4.00 8.49
N SER A 123 -11.85 4.08 7.94
CA SER A 123 -12.27 5.22 7.11
C SER A 123 -12.34 6.53 7.90
N LEU A 124 -12.68 6.48 9.19
CA LEU A 124 -12.68 7.66 10.09
C LEU A 124 -11.24 8.15 10.31
N VAL A 125 -10.34 7.27 10.76
CA VAL A 125 -8.96 7.68 11.09
C VAL A 125 -8.12 7.98 9.84
N ALA A 126 -8.46 7.42 8.68
CA ALA A 126 -7.81 7.72 7.40
C ALA A 126 -8.13 9.14 6.88
N ALA A 127 -9.16 9.80 7.39
CA ALA A 127 -9.46 11.20 7.09
C ALA A 127 -8.60 12.19 7.89
N MET A 128 -7.88 11.74 8.90
CA MET A 128 -7.07 12.56 9.80
C MET A 128 -5.68 12.84 9.23
N PRO A 129 -5.30 14.10 8.97
CA PRO A 129 -4.00 14.45 8.40
C PRO A 129 -2.81 13.94 9.22
N SER A 130 -2.86 14.05 10.56
CA SER A 130 -1.78 13.64 11.45
C SER A 130 -1.56 12.11 11.44
N VAL A 131 -2.64 11.32 11.34
CA VAL A 131 -2.58 9.86 11.23
C VAL A 131 -1.96 9.46 9.88
N ARG A 132 -2.33 10.14 8.81
CA ARG A 132 -1.77 9.91 7.47
C ARG A 132 -0.28 10.19 7.44
N THR A 133 0.14 11.34 8.02
CA THR A 133 1.57 11.69 8.16
C THR A 133 2.32 10.63 8.96
N ALA A 134 1.75 10.15 10.06
CA ALA A 134 2.37 9.12 10.90
C ALA A 134 2.57 7.77 10.18
N LEU A 135 1.68 7.42 9.25
CA LEU A 135 1.76 6.16 8.50
C LEU A 135 2.55 6.25 7.18
N LEU A 136 2.86 7.48 6.69
CA LEU A 136 3.44 7.66 5.36
C LEU A 136 4.77 6.93 5.17
N GLU A 137 5.72 7.16 6.07
CA GLU A 137 7.04 6.53 5.99
C GLU A 137 6.96 5.01 6.16
N ARG A 138 6.04 4.54 7.01
CA ARG A 138 5.79 3.10 7.17
C ARG A 138 5.26 2.46 5.88
N GLN A 139 4.36 3.12 5.17
CA GLN A 139 3.86 2.65 3.88
C GLN A 139 4.98 2.60 2.84
N ARG A 140 5.80 3.64 2.78
CA ARG A 140 6.96 3.72 1.87
C ARG A 140 8.01 2.65 2.13
N ALA A 141 8.21 2.27 3.39
CA ALA A 141 9.14 1.22 3.78
C ALA A 141 8.79 -0.18 3.26
N PHE A 142 7.57 -0.40 2.72
CA PHE A 142 7.24 -1.65 2.03
C PHE A 142 7.84 -1.77 0.63
N ALA A 143 8.37 -0.68 0.07
CA ALA A 143 9.01 -0.69 -1.24
C ALA A 143 10.42 -1.29 -1.17
N GLU A 144 10.47 -2.61 -1.14
CA GLU A 144 11.70 -3.42 -1.09
C GLU A 144 11.84 -4.27 -2.36
N SER A 145 13.08 -4.75 -2.63
CA SER A 145 13.36 -5.66 -3.75
C SER A 145 12.56 -6.96 -3.57
N PRO A 146 11.99 -7.52 -4.64
CA PRO A 146 12.14 -7.16 -6.07
C PRO A 146 11.17 -6.11 -6.57
N GLY A 147 10.22 -5.62 -5.77
CA GLY A 147 9.23 -4.62 -6.12
C GLY A 147 8.01 -4.68 -5.22
N LEU A 148 7.06 -3.76 -5.43
CA LEU A 148 5.87 -3.60 -4.60
C LEU A 148 4.61 -3.45 -5.45
N VAL A 149 3.51 -4.11 -5.04
CA VAL A 149 2.14 -3.76 -5.43
C VAL A 149 1.44 -3.15 -4.22
N ALA A 150 1.06 -1.88 -4.31
CA ALA A 150 0.43 -1.13 -3.23
C ALA A 150 -1.05 -0.87 -3.54
N ASP A 151 -1.93 -1.28 -2.63
CA ASP A 151 -3.39 -1.11 -2.70
C ASP A 151 -3.86 -0.04 -1.74
N GLY A 152 -4.59 0.94 -2.25
CA GLY A 152 -5.09 2.03 -1.40
C GLY A 152 -6.14 2.94 -2.04
N ARG A 153 -5.98 4.27 -1.72
CA ARG A 153 -6.80 5.37 -2.22
C ARG A 153 -5.98 6.51 -2.78
N ASP A 154 -4.71 6.55 -2.42
CA ASP A 154 -3.77 7.62 -2.70
C ASP A 154 -2.34 7.09 -2.88
N MET A 155 -2.23 5.82 -3.26
CA MET A 155 -0.93 5.19 -3.49
C MET A 155 -0.17 5.89 -4.61
N GLY A 156 -0.84 6.15 -5.72
CA GLY A 156 -0.24 6.82 -6.88
C GLY A 156 -0.19 8.34 -6.79
N SER A 157 -0.98 8.98 -5.90
CA SER A 157 -1.00 10.44 -5.77
C SER A 157 -0.10 10.97 -4.65
N VAL A 158 0.08 10.21 -3.56
CA VAL A 158 0.77 10.70 -2.35
C VAL A 158 1.87 9.75 -1.88
N VAL A 159 1.58 8.45 -1.73
CA VAL A 159 2.53 7.52 -1.11
C VAL A 159 3.68 7.20 -2.05
N PHE A 160 3.36 6.87 -3.31
CA PHE A 160 4.31 6.52 -4.37
C PHE A 160 4.02 7.34 -5.64
N PRO A 161 4.22 8.66 -5.62
CA PRO A 161 3.92 9.52 -6.75
C PRO A 161 4.74 9.16 -8.01
N ASP A 162 5.90 8.54 -7.83
CA ASP A 162 6.79 8.07 -8.90
C ASP A 162 6.61 6.58 -9.22
N ALA A 163 5.46 5.99 -8.84
CA ALA A 163 5.18 4.58 -9.12
C ALA A 163 5.36 4.27 -10.62
N MET A 164 6.04 3.16 -10.91
CA MET A 164 6.27 2.67 -12.26
C MET A 164 4.94 2.56 -13.03
N MET A 165 3.88 2.14 -12.35
CA MET A 165 2.54 2.05 -12.93
C MET A 165 1.50 2.49 -11.91
N LYS A 166 0.55 3.33 -12.35
CA LYS A 166 -0.60 3.74 -11.57
C LYS A 166 -1.87 3.21 -12.22
N ILE A 167 -2.73 2.64 -11.41
CA ILE A 167 -3.98 2.01 -11.85
C ILE A 167 -5.11 2.55 -10.97
N PHE A 168 -6.18 3.02 -11.60
CA PHE A 168 -7.42 3.32 -10.92
C PHE A 168 -8.43 2.19 -11.21
N LEU A 169 -8.61 1.30 -10.22
CA LEU A 169 -9.49 0.16 -10.32
C LEU A 169 -10.87 0.50 -9.77
N THR A 170 -11.88 0.49 -10.62
CA THR A 170 -13.26 0.84 -10.28
C THR A 170 -14.26 -0.27 -10.63
N ALA A 171 -15.48 -0.13 -10.15
CA ALA A 171 -16.67 -0.85 -10.58
C ALA A 171 -17.90 -0.04 -10.20
N SER A 172 -19.05 -0.30 -10.84
CA SER A 172 -20.33 0.33 -10.48
C SER A 172 -20.67 0.07 -9.01
N VAL A 173 -21.39 1.01 -8.38
CA VAL A 173 -21.79 0.87 -6.98
C VAL A 173 -22.58 -0.43 -6.77
N ASP A 174 -23.45 -0.78 -7.70
CA ASP A 174 -24.31 -1.97 -7.62
C ASP A 174 -23.45 -3.25 -7.66
N ALA A 175 -22.53 -3.37 -8.62
CA ALA A 175 -21.62 -4.52 -8.69
C ALA A 175 -20.75 -4.66 -7.43
N ARG A 176 -20.31 -3.53 -6.86
CA ARG A 176 -19.54 -3.53 -5.59
C ARG A 176 -20.40 -3.94 -4.40
N ALA A 177 -21.65 -3.49 -4.36
CA ALA A 177 -22.59 -3.85 -3.30
C ALA A 177 -22.97 -5.34 -3.34
N GLU A 178 -23.20 -5.90 -4.52
CA GLU A 178 -23.44 -7.34 -4.68
C GLU A 178 -22.25 -8.18 -4.24
N ARG A 179 -21.02 -7.81 -4.66
CA ARG A 179 -19.79 -8.48 -4.22
C ARG A 179 -19.66 -8.44 -2.70
N ARG A 180 -19.94 -7.28 -2.10
CA ARG A 180 -19.86 -7.10 -0.65
C ARG A 180 -20.93 -7.89 0.09
N LEU A 181 -22.16 -7.88 -0.39
CA LEU A 181 -23.26 -8.67 0.16
C LEU A 181 -22.91 -10.16 0.17
N ASN A 182 -22.42 -10.68 -0.95
CA ASN A 182 -22.03 -12.09 -1.05
C ASN A 182 -20.90 -12.44 -0.05
N GLN A 183 -19.91 -11.55 0.14
CA GLN A 183 -18.86 -11.74 1.15
C GLN A 183 -19.42 -11.77 2.59
N LEU A 184 -20.39 -10.90 2.90
CA LEU A 184 -21.03 -10.87 4.22
C LEU A 184 -21.83 -12.13 4.48
N ILE A 185 -22.62 -12.58 3.52
CA ILE A 185 -23.41 -13.83 3.61
C ILE A 185 -22.48 -15.05 3.80
N GLN A 186 -21.40 -15.14 3.03
CA GLN A 186 -20.42 -16.24 3.16
C GLN A 186 -19.76 -16.29 4.55
N LYS A 187 -19.63 -15.13 5.22
CA LYS A 187 -19.12 -15.04 6.59
C LYS A 187 -20.20 -15.23 7.66
N GLY A 188 -21.43 -15.58 7.29
CA GLY A 188 -22.53 -15.75 8.23
C GLY A 188 -23.11 -14.44 8.77
N ASN A 189 -22.80 -13.29 8.15
CA ASN A 189 -23.30 -11.98 8.56
C ASN A 189 -24.52 -11.63 7.70
N PRO A 190 -25.75 -11.56 8.24
CA PRO A 190 -26.90 -11.14 7.49
C PRO A 190 -26.77 -9.66 7.09
N ALA A 191 -27.05 -9.37 5.83
CA ALA A 191 -26.99 -8.00 5.31
C ALA A 191 -28.11 -7.80 4.26
N ILE A 192 -28.51 -6.55 4.08
CA ILE A 192 -29.52 -6.15 3.10
C ILE A 192 -28.82 -5.30 2.03
N LEU A 193 -29.01 -5.63 0.77
CA LEU A 193 -28.33 -4.96 -0.37
C LEU A 193 -28.45 -3.43 -0.30
N ARG A 194 -29.65 -2.91 -0.01
CA ARG A 194 -29.89 -1.46 0.11
C ARG A 194 -28.99 -0.80 1.16
N ASP A 195 -28.77 -1.46 2.29
CA ASP A 195 -27.96 -0.92 3.37
C ASP A 195 -26.46 -0.98 3.00
N VAL A 196 -26.03 -2.05 2.33
CA VAL A 196 -24.68 -2.17 1.79
C VAL A 196 -24.41 -1.07 0.75
N VAL A 197 -25.34 -0.79 -0.17
CA VAL A 197 -25.22 0.32 -1.14
C VAL A 197 -25.07 1.65 -0.43
N LYS A 198 -25.89 1.92 0.59
CA LYS A 198 -25.82 3.16 1.38
C LYS A 198 -24.47 3.32 2.07
N GLU A 199 -23.97 2.28 2.70
CA GLU A 199 -22.67 2.30 3.38
C GLU A 199 -21.51 2.53 2.39
N LEU A 200 -21.53 1.87 1.23
CA LEU A 200 -20.53 2.08 0.18
C LEU A 200 -20.51 3.53 -0.29
N ARG A 201 -21.67 4.13 -0.54
CA ARG A 201 -21.77 5.54 -0.96
C ARG A 201 -21.20 6.50 0.10
N ILE A 202 -21.54 6.32 1.38
CA ILE A 202 -21.02 7.14 2.48
C ILE A 202 -19.50 7.04 2.58
N ARG A 203 -18.93 5.85 2.37
CA ARG A 203 -17.47 5.65 2.39
C ARG A 203 -16.80 6.27 1.19
N ASP A 204 -17.37 6.10 0.00
CA ASP A 204 -16.83 6.69 -1.22
C ASP A 204 -16.86 8.22 -1.16
N GLU A 205 -17.95 8.81 -0.68
CA GLU A 205 -18.06 10.26 -0.46
C GLU A 205 -17.00 10.76 0.52
N ARG A 206 -16.74 10.02 1.62
CA ARG A 206 -15.68 10.37 2.57
C ARG A 206 -14.31 10.28 1.92
N ASP A 207 -14.03 9.20 1.16
CA ASP A 207 -12.74 9.01 0.51
C ASP A 207 -12.48 10.08 -0.57
N ILE A 208 -13.51 10.50 -1.31
CA ILE A 208 -13.42 11.53 -2.36
C ILE A 208 -13.28 12.94 -1.77
N ASN A 209 -14.02 13.24 -0.69
CA ASN A 209 -14.13 14.61 -0.14
C ASN A 209 -13.19 14.86 1.04
N ARG A 210 -12.33 13.92 1.42
CA ARG A 210 -11.38 14.16 2.50
C ARG A 210 -10.41 15.31 2.15
N PRO A 211 -10.04 16.17 3.12
CA PRO A 211 -9.26 17.38 2.85
C PRO A 211 -7.81 17.08 2.43
N VAL A 212 -7.28 15.91 2.79
CA VAL A 212 -5.92 15.49 2.48
C VAL A 212 -5.96 14.18 1.70
N ALA A 213 -5.24 14.12 0.60
CA ALA A 213 -5.09 12.95 -0.26
C ALA A 213 -6.45 12.33 -0.68
N PRO A 214 -7.37 13.07 -1.30
CA PRO A 214 -8.65 12.54 -1.75
C PRO A 214 -8.46 11.39 -2.74
N LEU A 215 -9.42 10.47 -2.75
CA LEU A 215 -9.48 9.46 -3.81
C LEU A 215 -9.76 10.15 -5.14
N MET A 216 -8.85 10.02 -6.09
CA MET A 216 -8.99 10.60 -7.42
C MET A 216 -8.41 9.69 -8.49
N HIS A 217 -8.97 9.74 -9.68
CA HIS A 217 -8.38 9.13 -10.87
C HIS A 217 -7.33 10.10 -11.44
N LEU A 218 -6.07 9.74 -11.37
CA LEU A 218 -4.96 10.52 -11.91
C LEU A 218 -4.92 10.43 -13.44
N ILE A 219 -4.48 11.48 -14.11
CA ILE A 219 -4.41 11.54 -15.58
C ILE A 219 -3.42 10.50 -16.14
N ASP A 220 -2.39 10.16 -15.39
CA ASP A 220 -1.36 9.17 -15.74
C ASP A 220 -1.69 7.75 -15.24
N ALA A 221 -2.85 7.55 -14.61
CA ALA A 221 -3.30 6.25 -14.16
C ALA A 221 -4.14 5.52 -15.22
N GLN A 222 -3.86 4.22 -15.41
CA GLN A 222 -4.69 3.36 -16.24
C GLN A 222 -6.04 3.11 -15.55
N LEU A 223 -7.14 3.40 -16.23
CA LEU A 223 -8.48 3.08 -15.73
C LEU A 223 -8.81 1.60 -15.99
N LEU A 224 -9.18 0.88 -14.95
CA LEU A 224 -9.65 -0.49 -15.02
C LEU A 224 -11.04 -0.62 -14.40
N ASP A 225 -12.06 -0.63 -15.24
CA ASP A 225 -13.43 -0.91 -14.80
C ASP A 225 -13.67 -2.42 -14.73
N THR A 226 -13.93 -2.90 -13.52
CA THR A 226 -14.17 -4.33 -13.25
C THR A 226 -15.64 -4.65 -13.08
N THR A 227 -16.57 -3.78 -13.51
CA THR A 227 -18.02 -4.00 -13.36
C THR A 227 -18.45 -5.33 -13.96
N ALA A 228 -18.00 -5.63 -15.18
CA ALA A 228 -18.40 -6.79 -15.97
C ALA A 228 -17.31 -7.87 -16.13
N ILE A 229 -16.15 -7.71 -15.49
CA ILE A 229 -15.04 -8.65 -15.60
C ILE A 229 -14.70 -9.32 -14.26
N SER A 230 -14.15 -10.53 -14.34
CA SER A 230 -13.67 -11.28 -13.20
C SER A 230 -12.35 -10.73 -12.64
N ALA A 231 -12.01 -11.13 -11.42
CA ALA A 231 -10.72 -10.80 -10.84
C ALA A 231 -9.54 -11.36 -11.66
N ASN A 232 -9.68 -12.53 -12.29
CA ASN A 232 -8.64 -13.10 -13.14
C ASN A 232 -8.40 -12.27 -14.39
N GLU A 233 -9.46 -11.85 -15.09
CA GLU A 233 -9.36 -10.99 -16.27
C GLU A 233 -8.73 -9.62 -15.90
N ALA A 234 -9.06 -9.07 -14.75
CA ALA A 234 -8.45 -7.84 -14.25
C ALA A 234 -6.93 -8.02 -13.99
N VAL A 235 -6.53 -9.12 -13.36
CA VAL A 235 -5.11 -9.46 -13.13
C VAL A 235 -4.37 -9.61 -14.45
N GLU A 236 -4.91 -10.38 -15.40
CA GLU A 236 -4.30 -10.55 -16.73
C GLU A 236 -4.12 -9.22 -17.46
N GLN A 237 -5.12 -8.33 -17.36
CA GLN A 237 -5.02 -7.01 -17.96
C GLN A 237 -3.88 -6.18 -17.37
N ILE A 238 -3.73 -6.18 -16.04
CA ILE A 238 -2.63 -5.49 -15.37
C ILE A 238 -1.28 -6.08 -15.79
N LEU A 239 -1.15 -7.40 -15.78
CA LEU A 239 0.10 -8.07 -16.17
C LEU A 239 0.47 -7.77 -17.65
N ARG A 240 -0.50 -7.65 -18.55
CA ARG A 240 -0.26 -7.20 -19.93
C ARG A 240 0.29 -5.77 -19.98
N TRP A 241 -0.25 -4.84 -19.16
CA TRP A 241 0.26 -3.47 -19.09
C TRP A 241 1.67 -3.41 -18.54
N VAL A 242 1.96 -4.15 -17.46
CA VAL A 242 3.31 -4.24 -16.88
C VAL A 242 4.31 -4.74 -17.90
N LYS A 243 4.00 -5.86 -18.59
CA LYS A 243 4.87 -6.42 -19.64
C LYS A 243 5.12 -5.43 -20.78
N LYS A 244 4.09 -4.71 -21.23
CA LYS A 244 4.23 -3.70 -22.29
C LYS A 244 5.16 -2.56 -21.88
N ARG A 245 5.10 -2.14 -20.62
CA ARG A 245 5.97 -1.07 -20.10
C ARG A 245 7.42 -1.52 -19.98
N SER A 246 7.67 -2.71 -19.44
CA SER A 246 9.04 -3.27 -19.33
C SER A 246 9.74 -3.52 -20.67
N ILE A 247 9.01 -3.54 -21.80
CA ILE A 247 9.58 -3.67 -23.14
C ILE A 247 9.89 -2.28 -23.75
N ALA A 248 9.26 -1.23 -23.24
CA ALA A 248 9.39 0.14 -23.76
C ALA A 248 10.50 0.97 -23.05
N GLU A 249 11.05 0.45 -21.98
CA GLU A 249 12.24 0.95 -21.24
C GLU A 249 13.50 0.22 -21.68
#